data_2a7818d94911be4c1d3591f4ccc74a7e
#
_entry.id   2a7818d94911be4c1d3591f4ccc74a7e
#
_cell.length_a   1.000
_cell.length_b   1.000
_cell.length_c   1.000
_cell.angle_alpha   90.00
_cell.angle_beta   90.00
_cell.angle_gamma   90.00
#
_symmetry.space_group_name_H-M   'P 1'
#
loop_
_entity.id
_entity.type
_entity.pdbx_description
1 polymer ?
#
loop_
_entity_poly.entity_id
_entity_poly.type
_entity_poly.pdbx_seq_one_letter_code
_entity_poly.pdbx_strand_id
1 'polypeptide(L)'
;MRNKQKGFSLIELLIVVAIILIIAAIAIPNLLRSKIAANQASAVGSLRTLNTSCIAFSTSYGQFPAALTNMGPVASGSTASSTSADLIDSVLSSGTKSGYTFVFTPGNANQSYTITATPITAATTGQNMYFTDQSGVIRVDTSGAGASVSSTPIG
;
A
#
# COMPACT_ATOMS: atom_id res chain seq x y z
N MET A 1 -14.94 -21.04 58.81
CA MET A 1 -14.19 -21.91 57.85
C MET A 1 -13.15 -21.06 57.15
N ARG A 2 -11.87 -21.30 57.33
CA ARG A 2 -10.78 -20.55 56.62
C ARG A 2 -10.59 -21.17 55.24
N ASN A 3 -10.95 -20.46 54.19
CA ASN A 3 -10.63 -20.85 52.82
C ASN A 3 -9.12 -20.87 52.66
N LYS A 4 -8.53 -22.08 52.44
CA LYS A 4 -7.13 -22.23 52.07
C LYS A 4 -6.95 -21.70 50.64
N GLN A 5 -6.44 -20.50 50.49
CA GLN A 5 -5.98 -20.02 49.21
C GLN A 5 -4.81 -20.90 48.75
N LYS A 6 -4.98 -21.62 47.64
CA LYS A 6 -3.90 -22.35 46.97
C LYS A 6 -3.07 -21.34 46.20
N GLY A 7 -1.83 -21.13 46.60
CA GLY A 7 -0.89 -20.28 45.86
C GLY A 7 -0.48 -20.94 44.54
N PHE A 8 -0.14 -20.13 43.55
CA PHE A 8 0.37 -20.57 42.25
C PHE A 8 1.79 -21.12 42.40
N SER A 9 2.07 -22.26 41.79
CA SER A 9 3.39 -22.85 41.80
C SER A 9 4.32 -22.13 40.83
N LEU A 10 5.59 -21.88 41.20
CA LEU A 10 6.58 -21.27 40.33
C LEU A 10 6.78 -22.11 39.05
N ILE A 11 6.69 -23.42 39.13
CA ILE A 11 6.85 -24.30 37.97
C ILE A 11 5.65 -24.19 37.00
N GLU A 12 4.42 -24.02 37.50
CA GLU A 12 3.25 -23.79 36.66
C GLU A 12 3.39 -22.48 35.84
N LEU A 13 3.89 -21.43 36.47
CA LEU A 13 4.16 -20.18 35.79
C LEU A 13 5.25 -20.32 34.72
N LEU A 14 6.32 -21.07 35.06
CA LEU A 14 7.47 -21.28 34.18
C LEU A 14 7.10 -22.07 32.93
N ILE A 15 6.27 -23.11 33.06
CA ILE A 15 5.80 -23.91 31.91
C ILE A 15 4.91 -23.06 31.02
N VAL A 16 3.99 -22.26 31.59
CA VAL A 16 3.09 -21.40 30.79
C VAL A 16 3.89 -20.38 29.98
N VAL A 17 4.84 -19.70 30.60
CA VAL A 17 5.70 -18.73 29.91
C VAL A 17 6.52 -19.42 28.81
N ALA A 18 7.08 -20.61 29.07
CA ALA A 18 7.83 -21.35 28.06
C ALA A 18 6.98 -21.70 26.83
N ILE A 19 5.73 -22.14 27.03
CA ILE A 19 4.81 -22.45 25.93
C ILE A 19 4.46 -21.19 25.14
N ILE A 20 4.17 -20.07 25.82
CA ILE A 20 3.87 -18.78 25.17
C ILE A 20 5.07 -18.32 24.30
N LEU A 21 6.29 -18.42 24.82
CA LEU A 21 7.49 -18.03 24.07
C LEU A 21 7.71 -18.91 22.83
N ILE A 22 7.47 -20.21 22.90
CA ILE A 22 7.57 -21.11 21.75
C ILE A 22 6.56 -20.73 20.68
N ILE A 23 5.31 -20.51 21.06
CA ILE A 23 4.25 -20.12 20.12
C ILE A 23 4.56 -18.76 19.50
N ALA A 24 4.99 -17.77 20.30
CA ALA A 24 5.34 -16.45 19.84
C ALA A 24 6.52 -16.47 18.84
N ALA A 25 7.55 -17.29 19.11
CA ALA A 25 8.71 -17.43 18.23
C ALA A 25 8.35 -17.90 16.80
N ILE A 26 7.30 -18.71 16.67
CA ILE A 26 6.82 -19.21 15.38
C ILE A 26 5.80 -18.23 14.75
N ALA A 27 4.91 -17.66 15.58
CA ALA A 27 3.80 -16.85 15.09
C ALA A 27 4.24 -15.46 14.59
N ILE A 28 5.17 -14.78 15.28
CA ILE A 28 5.57 -13.41 14.96
C ILE A 28 6.20 -13.32 13.56
N PRO A 29 7.19 -14.13 13.15
CA PRO A 29 7.76 -14.06 11.81
C PRO A 29 6.75 -14.36 10.71
N ASN A 30 5.83 -15.30 10.94
CA ASN A 30 4.78 -15.63 9.97
C ASN A 30 3.77 -14.50 9.80
N LEU A 31 3.39 -13.85 10.89
CA LEU A 31 2.50 -12.69 10.85
C LEU A 31 3.13 -11.52 10.08
N LEU A 32 4.44 -11.25 10.29
CA LEU A 32 5.15 -10.20 9.56
C LEU A 32 5.17 -10.47 8.06
N ARG A 33 5.48 -11.69 7.63
CA ARG A 33 5.45 -12.09 6.22
C ARG A 33 4.07 -11.94 5.60
N SER A 34 3.03 -12.35 6.32
CA SER A 34 1.64 -12.20 5.88
C SER A 34 1.24 -10.74 5.73
N LYS A 35 1.67 -9.87 6.66
CA LYS A 35 1.46 -8.42 6.59
C LYS A 35 2.15 -7.79 5.37
N ILE A 36 3.40 -8.16 5.10
CA ILE A 36 4.15 -7.72 3.91
C ILE A 36 3.41 -8.13 2.64
N ALA A 37 2.98 -9.39 2.52
CA ALA A 37 2.25 -9.87 1.36
C ALA A 37 0.91 -9.13 1.16
N ALA A 38 0.17 -8.87 2.24
CA ALA A 38 -1.07 -8.09 2.20
C ALA A 38 -0.84 -6.64 1.73
N ASN A 39 0.22 -5.99 2.22
CA ASN A 39 0.59 -4.64 1.80
C ASN A 39 0.97 -4.60 0.31
N GLN A 40 1.72 -5.58 -0.17
CA GLN A 40 2.10 -5.70 -1.59
C GLN A 40 0.87 -5.89 -2.48
N ALA A 41 -0.06 -6.76 -2.11
CA ALA A 41 -1.32 -6.95 -2.82
C ALA A 41 -2.18 -5.68 -2.84
N SER A 42 -2.24 -4.96 -1.71
CA SER A 42 -2.92 -3.67 -1.59
C SER A 42 -2.27 -2.60 -2.49
N ALA A 43 -0.94 -2.56 -2.58
CA ALA A 43 -0.22 -1.63 -3.45
C ALA A 43 -0.53 -1.87 -4.94
N VAL A 44 -0.53 -3.13 -5.39
CA VAL A 44 -0.92 -3.51 -6.76
C VAL A 44 -2.39 -3.14 -7.02
N GLY A 45 -3.30 -3.41 -6.08
CA GLY A 45 -4.70 -3.00 -6.18
C GLY A 45 -4.86 -1.49 -6.31
N SER A 46 -4.10 -0.72 -5.52
CA SER A 46 -4.09 0.75 -5.58
C SER A 46 -3.58 1.27 -6.93
N LEU A 47 -2.54 0.66 -7.51
CA LEU A 47 -2.06 1.02 -8.84
C LEU A 47 -3.10 0.75 -9.93
N ARG A 48 -3.86 -0.34 -9.85
CA ARG A 48 -4.99 -0.61 -10.77
C ARG A 48 -6.07 0.47 -10.64
N THR A 49 -6.41 0.84 -9.42
CA THR A 49 -7.36 1.94 -9.17
C THR A 49 -6.86 3.26 -9.76
N LEU A 50 -5.59 3.60 -9.53
CA LEU A 50 -4.97 4.81 -10.08
C LEU A 50 -4.99 4.84 -11.60
N ASN A 51 -4.60 3.74 -12.27
CA ASN A 51 -4.66 3.63 -13.72
C ASN A 51 -6.08 3.87 -14.26
N THR A 52 -7.09 3.23 -13.67
CA THR A 52 -8.49 3.42 -14.05
C THR A 52 -8.94 4.86 -13.83
N SER A 53 -8.58 5.45 -12.71
CA SER A 53 -8.92 6.85 -12.37
C SER A 53 -8.21 7.84 -13.30
N CYS A 54 -6.97 7.59 -13.69
CA CYS A 54 -6.25 8.42 -14.67
C CYS A 54 -6.96 8.41 -16.05
N ILE A 55 -7.43 7.25 -16.50
CA ILE A 55 -8.20 7.14 -17.75
C ILE A 55 -9.54 7.89 -17.63
N ALA A 56 -10.27 7.70 -16.53
CA ALA A 56 -11.52 8.42 -16.30
C ALA A 56 -11.32 9.95 -16.25
N PHE A 57 -10.25 10.39 -15.58
CA PHE A 57 -9.86 11.79 -15.52
C PHE A 57 -9.56 12.35 -16.92
N SER A 58 -8.74 11.64 -17.71
CA SER A 58 -8.38 12.08 -19.06
C SER A 58 -9.58 12.12 -20.01
N THR A 59 -10.52 11.22 -19.84
CA THR A 59 -11.78 11.23 -20.61
C THR A 59 -12.65 12.45 -20.29
N SER A 60 -12.67 12.89 -19.03
CA SER A 60 -13.49 14.01 -18.56
C SER A 60 -12.84 15.37 -18.83
N TYR A 61 -11.51 15.47 -18.72
CA TYR A 61 -10.78 16.74 -18.74
C TYR A 61 -9.79 16.88 -19.92
N GLY A 62 -9.70 15.87 -20.81
CA GLY A 62 -8.87 15.90 -22.03
C GLY A 62 -7.37 15.71 -21.80
N GLN A 63 -6.93 15.50 -20.56
CA GLN A 63 -5.52 15.30 -20.19
C GLN A 63 -5.43 14.48 -18.92
N PHE A 64 -4.27 13.86 -18.63
CA PHE A 64 -4.03 13.18 -17.36
C PHE A 64 -3.88 14.19 -16.22
N PRO A 65 -4.11 13.77 -14.95
CA PRO A 65 -3.96 14.65 -13.80
C PRO A 65 -2.52 15.13 -13.65
N ALA A 66 -2.33 16.31 -13.07
CA ALA A 66 -0.99 16.83 -12.75
C ALA A 66 -0.43 16.24 -11.44
N ALA A 67 -1.31 15.75 -10.55
CA ALA A 67 -0.94 15.14 -9.27
C ALA A 67 -2.05 14.19 -8.79
N LEU A 68 -1.75 13.31 -7.84
CA LEU A 68 -2.75 12.44 -7.20
C LEU A 68 -3.89 13.22 -6.56
N THR A 69 -3.59 14.37 -5.99
CA THR A 69 -4.57 15.25 -5.34
C THR A 69 -5.66 15.75 -6.30
N ASN A 70 -5.36 15.87 -7.59
CA ASN A 70 -6.36 16.26 -8.59
C ASN A 70 -7.47 15.21 -8.75
N MET A 71 -7.19 13.97 -8.45
CA MET A 71 -8.17 12.87 -8.47
C MET A 71 -8.86 12.66 -7.12
N GLY A 72 -8.40 13.33 -6.06
CA GLY A 72 -8.89 13.19 -4.70
C GLY A 72 -10.33 13.69 -4.51
N PRO A 73 -10.87 13.49 -3.28
CA PRO A 73 -12.24 13.88 -2.96
C PRO A 73 -12.45 15.38 -3.03
N VAL A 74 -13.66 15.78 -3.39
CA VAL A 74 -14.10 17.19 -3.37
C VAL A 74 -14.50 17.60 -1.95
N ALA A 75 -14.38 18.89 -1.64
CA ALA A 75 -14.90 19.45 -0.41
C ALA A 75 -16.44 19.35 -0.37
N SER A 76 -17.02 19.15 0.82
CA SER A 76 -18.49 19.08 0.98
C SER A 76 -19.19 20.28 0.35
N GLY A 77 -20.17 20.00 -0.52
CA GLY A 77 -20.95 21.03 -1.22
C GLY A 77 -20.31 21.57 -2.50
N SER A 78 -19.13 21.07 -2.88
CA SER A 78 -18.47 21.43 -4.15
C SER A 78 -18.74 20.38 -5.23
N THR A 79 -18.62 20.79 -6.48
CA THR A 79 -18.71 19.88 -7.64
C THR A 79 -17.33 19.42 -8.08
N ALA A 80 -17.26 18.22 -8.66
CA ALA A 80 -16.04 17.68 -9.21
C ALA A 80 -15.45 18.59 -10.31
N SER A 81 -14.13 18.75 -10.31
CA SER A 81 -13.39 19.61 -11.24
C SER A 81 -12.02 19.00 -11.56
N SER A 82 -11.28 19.59 -12.50
CA SER A 82 -9.92 19.16 -12.83
C SER A 82 -8.90 19.31 -11.69
N THR A 83 -9.24 20.02 -10.62
CA THR A 83 -8.40 20.17 -9.42
C THR A 83 -8.79 19.21 -8.30
N SER A 84 -10.00 18.60 -8.36
CA SER A 84 -10.54 17.66 -7.38
C SER A 84 -11.67 16.86 -8.01
N ALA A 85 -11.35 15.73 -8.61
CA ALA A 85 -12.27 14.99 -9.50
C ALA A 85 -13.09 13.89 -8.80
N ASP A 86 -12.89 13.66 -7.50
CA ASP A 86 -13.61 12.66 -6.69
C ASP A 86 -13.52 11.22 -7.26
N LEU A 87 -12.35 10.83 -7.77
CA LEU A 87 -12.12 9.54 -8.41
C LEU A 87 -11.38 8.54 -7.50
N ILE A 88 -10.68 9.02 -6.48
CA ILE A 88 -9.94 8.20 -5.51
C ILE A 88 -10.19 8.68 -4.08
N ASP A 89 -9.98 7.80 -3.12
CA ASP A 89 -10.12 8.13 -1.70
C ASP A 89 -9.02 9.11 -1.20
N SER A 90 -9.28 9.77 -0.06
CA SER A 90 -8.35 10.74 0.53
C SER A 90 -7.01 10.14 0.94
N VAL A 91 -7.00 8.85 1.32
CA VAL A 91 -5.77 8.16 1.73
C VAL A 91 -4.86 7.95 0.52
N LEU A 92 -5.42 7.49 -0.61
CA LEU A 92 -4.64 7.27 -1.83
C LEU A 92 -4.22 8.60 -2.47
N SER A 93 -5.06 9.64 -2.41
CA SER A 93 -4.72 10.97 -2.93
C SER A 93 -3.61 11.65 -2.13
N SER A 94 -3.40 11.29 -0.85
CA SER A 94 -2.27 11.74 -0.06
C SER A 94 -0.93 11.09 -0.46
N GLY A 95 -0.97 10.07 -1.32
CA GLY A 95 0.22 9.38 -1.81
C GLY A 95 0.75 8.29 -0.87
N THR A 96 0.02 7.93 0.22
CA THR A 96 0.46 6.84 1.12
C THR A 96 -0.70 5.93 1.47
N LYS A 97 -0.52 4.61 1.29
CA LYS A 97 -1.54 3.61 1.64
C LYS A 97 -0.88 2.26 1.92
N SER A 98 -1.35 1.57 2.96
CA SER A 98 -0.94 0.20 3.30
C SER A 98 0.57 -0.02 3.35
N GLY A 99 1.33 0.94 3.93
CA GLY A 99 2.78 0.84 4.06
C GLY A 99 3.57 1.11 2.76
N TYR A 100 2.92 1.64 1.73
CA TYR A 100 3.52 2.08 0.47
C TYR A 100 3.36 3.57 0.24
N THR A 101 4.37 4.17 -0.38
CA THR A 101 4.34 5.53 -0.91
C THR A 101 4.15 5.47 -2.41
N PHE A 102 3.18 6.23 -2.92
CA PHE A 102 2.87 6.36 -4.34
C PHE A 102 3.34 7.73 -4.82
N VAL A 103 4.24 7.74 -5.80
CA VAL A 103 4.72 8.97 -6.44
C VAL A 103 4.16 9.00 -7.86
N PHE A 104 3.36 10.02 -8.12
CA PHE A 104 2.81 10.31 -9.44
C PHE A 104 3.68 11.36 -10.13
N THR A 105 4.11 11.09 -11.34
CA THR A 105 4.90 12.03 -12.15
C THR A 105 4.19 12.25 -13.48
N PRO A 106 3.64 13.45 -13.72
CA PRO A 106 3.05 13.78 -15.01
C PRO A 106 4.15 13.87 -16.06
N GLY A 107 3.87 13.36 -17.24
CA GLY A 107 4.74 13.48 -18.40
C GLY A 107 4.40 14.71 -19.23
N ASN A 108 4.98 14.79 -20.43
CA ASN A 108 4.92 15.94 -21.33
C ASN A 108 3.51 16.50 -21.48
N ALA A 109 3.31 17.74 -21.02
CA ALA A 109 2.02 18.46 -21.04
C ALA A 109 0.82 17.63 -20.53
N ASN A 110 0.99 16.78 -19.52
CA ASN A 110 -0.01 15.85 -18.99
C ASN A 110 -0.62 14.89 -20.04
N GLN A 111 0.13 14.55 -21.09
CA GLN A 111 -0.27 13.57 -22.09
C GLN A 111 0.22 12.15 -21.75
N SER A 112 1.05 12.03 -20.74
CA SER A 112 1.54 10.76 -20.17
C SER A 112 1.70 10.89 -18.67
N TYR A 113 1.89 9.77 -17.99
CA TYR A 113 2.20 9.75 -16.57
C TYR A 113 3.02 8.50 -16.22
N THR A 114 3.68 8.57 -15.11
CA THR A 114 4.24 7.38 -14.44
C THR A 114 3.84 7.40 -12.97
N ILE A 115 3.66 6.21 -12.41
CA ILE A 115 3.40 6.04 -10.98
C ILE A 115 4.35 4.97 -10.46
N THR A 116 5.09 5.31 -9.41
CA THR A 116 5.90 4.35 -8.67
C THR A 116 5.28 4.10 -7.31
N ALA A 117 5.30 2.85 -6.85
CA ALA A 117 4.91 2.48 -5.50
C ALA A 117 6.09 1.82 -4.80
N THR A 118 6.56 2.46 -3.73
CA THR A 118 7.72 2.01 -2.95
C THR A 118 7.32 1.75 -1.51
N PRO A 119 7.83 0.68 -0.85
CA PRO A 119 7.56 0.45 0.55
C PRO A 119 8.16 1.57 1.41
N ILE A 120 7.41 2.07 2.39
CA ILE A 120 7.88 3.11 3.33
C ILE A 120 9.11 2.63 4.09
N THR A 121 9.12 1.35 4.49
CA THR A 121 10.27 0.71 5.14
C THR A 121 10.51 -0.62 4.48
N ALA A 122 11.63 -0.73 3.75
CA ALA A 122 12.03 -1.97 3.08
C ALA A 122 12.10 -3.14 4.08
N ALA A 123 11.70 -4.32 3.65
CA ALA A 123 11.62 -5.56 4.43
C ALA A 123 10.67 -5.54 5.65
N THR A 124 10.00 -4.42 5.93
CA THR A 124 9.04 -4.30 7.03
C THR A 124 7.63 -4.05 6.53
N THR A 125 7.43 -3.07 5.64
CA THR A 125 6.13 -2.76 5.05
C THR A 125 5.94 -3.43 3.70
N GLY A 126 7.03 -3.74 2.99
CA GLY A 126 7.06 -4.40 1.70
C GLY A 126 8.50 -4.74 1.29
N GLN A 127 8.66 -5.60 0.28
CA GLN A 127 9.94 -5.94 -0.33
C GLN A 127 10.00 -5.45 -1.78
N ASN A 128 8.90 -5.59 -2.52
CA ASN A 128 8.82 -5.29 -3.93
C ASN A 128 8.46 -3.82 -4.16
N MET A 129 9.05 -3.24 -5.20
CA MET A 129 8.67 -1.94 -5.73
C MET A 129 7.86 -2.14 -7.01
N TYR A 130 6.96 -1.20 -7.29
CA TYR A 130 6.07 -1.31 -8.46
C TYR A 130 6.11 -0.04 -9.28
N PHE A 131 5.89 -0.21 -10.58
CA PHE A 131 5.83 0.86 -11.57
C PHE A 131 4.63 0.64 -12.48
N THR A 132 3.98 1.71 -12.90
CA THR A 132 3.01 1.72 -13.97
C THR A 132 3.05 3.04 -14.72
N ASP A 133 2.54 3.05 -15.93
CA ASP A 133 2.44 4.22 -16.80
C ASP A 133 1.09 4.24 -17.54
N GLN A 134 0.94 5.12 -18.51
CA GLN A 134 -0.28 5.26 -19.32
C GLN A 134 -0.63 3.99 -20.14
N SER A 135 0.27 3.01 -20.25
CA SER A 135 -0.04 1.71 -20.85
C SER A 135 -0.93 0.84 -19.96
N GLY A 136 -1.04 1.18 -18.67
CA GLY A 136 -1.79 0.41 -17.68
C GLY A 136 -1.08 -0.87 -17.21
N VAL A 137 0.09 -1.18 -17.75
CA VAL A 137 0.86 -2.36 -17.36
C VAL A 137 1.57 -2.09 -16.03
N ILE A 138 1.28 -2.93 -15.03
CA ILE A 138 1.97 -2.87 -13.74
C ILE A 138 3.20 -3.75 -13.81
N ARG A 139 4.33 -3.22 -13.37
CA ARG A 139 5.63 -3.88 -13.36
C ARG A 139 6.17 -3.97 -11.96
N VAL A 140 6.97 -5.00 -11.69
CA VAL A 140 7.58 -5.25 -10.37
C VAL A 140 9.09 -5.25 -10.47
N ASP A 141 9.72 -4.64 -9.49
CA ASP A 141 11.13 -4.84 -9.16
C ASP A 141 11.25 -5.50 -7.79
N THR A 142 11.96 -6.62 -7.75
CA THR A 142 12.22 -7.40 -6.52
C THR A 142 13.62 -7.17 -5.98
N SER A 143 14.47 -6.43 -6.73
CA SER A 143 15.86 -6.18 -6.36
C SER A 143 16.02 -5.03 -5.35
N GLY A 144 15.03 -4.15 -5.26
CA GLY A 144 15.10 -2.93 -4.45
C GLY A 144 15.84 -1.77 -5.12
N ALA A 145 16.22 -1.91 -6.41
CA ALA A 145 16.89 -0.86 -7.18
C ALA A 145 15.94 0.22 -7.71
N GLY A 146 14.64 -0.08 -7.75
CA GLY A 146 13.59 0.80 -8.26
C GLY A 146 12.88 0.24 -9.48
N ALA A 147 11.57 0.18 -9.42
CA ALA A 147 10.75 -0.30 -10.53
C ALA A 147 10.68 0.75 -11.66
N SER A 148 10.75 0.29 -12.90
CA SER A 148 10.77 1.12 -14.10
C SER A 148 10.03 0.45 -15.26
N VAL A 149 9.99 1.11 -16.43
CA VAL A 149 9.44 0.58 -17.68
C VAL A 149 10.11 -0.72 -18.14
N SER A 150 11.34 -0.99 -17.73
CA SER A 150 12.10 -2.21 -18.05
C SER A 150 11.90 -3.35 -17.05
N SER A 151 11.22 -3.09 -15.93
CA SER A 151 10.93 -4.12 -14.91
C SER A 151 9.92 -5.15 -15.40
N THR A 152 9.87 -6.32 -14.76
CA THR A 152 9.02 -7.44 -15.13
C THR A 152 7.53 -7.09 -15.00
N PRO A 153 6.70 -7.27 -16.04
CA PRO A 153 5.26 -7.10 -15.93
C PRO A 153 4.64 -8.09 -14.94
N ILE A 154 3.63 -7.63 -14.20
CA ILE A 154 2.78 -8.51 -13.40
C ILE A 154 1.56 -8.87 -14.26
N GLY A 155 1.37 -10.18 -14.49
CA GLY A 155 0.23 -10.72 -15.21
C GLY A 155 -1.07 -10.66 -14.43
#